data_a358aeab6b21ef28f5f93d253178d0d2
#
_entry.id   a358aeab6b21ef28f5f93d253178d0d2
#
_cell.length_a   1.000
_cell.length_b   1.000
_cell.length_c   1.000
_cell.angle_alpha   90.00
_cell.angle_beta   90.00
_cell.angle_gamma   90.00
#
_symmetry.space_group_name_H-M   'P 1'
#
loop_
_entity.id
_entity.type
_entity.pdbx_description
1 polymer ?
#
loop_
_entity_poly.entity_id
_entity_poly.type
_entity_poly.pdbx_seq_one_letter_code
_entity_poly.pdbx_strand_id
1 'polypeptide(L)'
;MSIQVEDYFARETFQKMKAFADKQETPFVVIDTAMISQAYDDLRAGFEFAKVYYAVKANPAVEIIDLLKEKGSSFDIASIYELDKVLSRGVSPDQISYGNTIKKSKDIRYFFEKGVRLYATDSEADLRNIAKAAPGSKVYVRILTEGSTTADWPLSRKFGCQTDMAMDLLILARDLGLVPYGISFHVGSQQRDISVWDAAIAKVKVIFERLKEEDGIHLKLINMGGGFPANYITRTNSLETYAEEIIRFLKEDFGDDLPEIILEPGRSLIANAGILVSEVVLVARKSRTAVERWVYTDVGKFSGLIETMDEAIKFPIWTEKKGEMEEVVIAGPTCDSADIMYENYKYGLPLNLAIGDRLYWLSTGAYTTSYSAVEFNGFPPLKSFYV
;
A
#
# COMPACT_ATOMS: atom_id res chain seq x y z
N MET A 1 -25.71 -1.33 8.55
CA MET A 1 -25.28 -0.67 9.81
C MET A 1 -24.80 0.72 9.49
N SER A 2 -25.15 1.73 10.30
CA SER A 2 -24.57 3.07 10.17
C SER A 2 -23.11 3.03 10.65
N ILE A 3 -22.20 3.63 9.86
CA ILE A 3 -20.79 3.76 10.25
C ILE A 3 -20.67 4.74 11.41
N GLN A 4 -19.97 4.34 12.47
CA GLN A 4 -19.61 5.21 13.58
C GLN A 4 -18.20 5.74 13.32
N VAL A 5 -18.04 7.05 13.32
CA VAL A 5 -16.75 7.69 13.04
C VAL A 5 -15.72 7.34 14.10
N GLU A 6 -16.15 7.23 15.33
CA GLU A 6 -15.32 6.91 16.51
C GLU A 6 -14.65 5.55 16.41
N ASP A 7 -15.14 4.70 15.53
CA ASP A 7 -14.50 3.42 15.20
C ASP A 7 -13.22 3.58 14.35
N TYR A 8 -13.01 4.73 13.72
CA TYR A 8 -11.91 4.99 12.77
C TYR A 8 -11.05 6.18 13.17
N PHE A 9 -11.64 7.19 13.79
CA PHE A 9 -10.99 8.43 14.16
C PHE A 9 -11.34 8.83 15.58
N ALA A 10 -10.36 9.35 16.33
CA ALA A 10 -10.66 10.10 17.53
C ALA A 10 -11.58 11.28 17.18
N ARG A 11 -12.54 11.57 18.06
CA ARG A 11 -13.55 12.61 17.83
C ARG A 11 -12.96 13.96 17.48
N GLU A 12 -11.90 14.36 18.17
CA GLU A 12 -11.23 15.66 17.95
C GLU A 12 -10.56 15.71 16.57
N THR A 13 -9.85 14.63 16.18
CA THR A 13 -9.21 14.52 14.88
C THR A 13 -10.25 14.62 13.75
N PHE A 14 -11.34 13.86 13.86
CA PHE A 14 -12.41 13.93 12.86
C PHE A 14 -13.03 15.33 12.78
N GLN A 15 -13.30 15.98 13.91
CA GLN A 15 -13.85 17.34 13.92
C GLN A 15 -12.90 18.36 13.29
N LYS A 16 -11.59 18.26 13.54
CA LYS A 16 -10.56 19.08 12.89
C LYS A 16 -10.60 18.92 11.38
N MET A 17 -10.55 17.67 10.90
CA MET A 17 -10.57 17.35 9.46
C MET A 17 -11.88 17.80 8.81
N LYS A 18 -13.02 17.58 9.46
CA LYS A 18 -14.34 18.01 8.99
C LYS A 18 -14.46 19.53 8.92
N ALA A 19 -14.01 20.26 9.95
CA ALA A 19 -14.05 21.72 9.93
C ALA A 19 -13.18 22.32 8.81
N PHE A 20 -12.09 21.65 8.42
CA PHE A 20 -11.33 21.99 7.24
C PHE A 20 -12.13 21.66 5.97
N ALA A 21 -12.69 20.46 5.90
CA ALA A 21 -13.43 19.95 4.76
C ALA A 21 -14.65 20.82 4.42
N ASP A 22 -15.34 21.34 5.42
CA ASP A 22 -16.53 22.19 5.23
C ASP A 22 -16.26 23.49 4.44
N LYS A 23 -14.97 23.87 4.31
CA LYS A 23 -14.51 25.07 3.61
C LYS A 23 -13.98 24.80 2.20
N GLN A 24 -13.92 23.53 1.79
CA GLN A 24 -13.38 23.12 0.52
C GLN A 24 -14.47 22.67 -0.45
N GLU A 25 -14.24 22.84 -1.75
CA GLU A 25 -15.07 22.26 -2.80
C GLU A 25 -14.70 20.78 -3.01
N THR A 26 -15.72 19.92 -3.12
CA THR A 26 -15.54 18.49 -3.41
C THR A 26 -15.19 18.25 -4.90
N PRO A 27 -14.61 17.10 -5.27
CA PRO A 27 -14.06 16.08 -4.40
C PRO A 27 -12.60 16.37 -3.99
N PHE A 28 -12.19 15.89 -2.82
CA PHE A 28 -10.80 15.97 -2.35
C PHE A 28 -10.53 14.96 -1.23
N VAL A 29 -9.23 14.72 -0.95
CA VAL A 29 -8.79 13.96 0.23
C VAL A 29 -8.16 14.92 1.22
N VAL A 30 -8.53 14.83 2.48
CA VAL A 30 -7.83 15.46 3.61
C VAL A 30 -7.11 14.40 4.42
N ILE A 31 -5.84 14.64 4.76
CA ILE A 31 -4.97 13.70 5.46
C ILE A 31 -4.42 14.38 6.71
N ASP A 32 -4.61 13.74 7.85
CA ASP A 32 -4.02 14.16 9.12
C ASP A 32 -2.61 13.58 9.27
N THR A 33 -1.61 14.44 9.22
CA THR A 33 -0.20 14.05 9.28
C THR A 33 0.23 13.53 10.66
N ALA A 34 -0.45 13.96 11.73
CA ALA A 34 -0.18 13.45 13.06
C ALA A 34 -0.56 11.97 13.21
N MET A 35 -1.62 11.53 12.54
CA MET A 35 -1.99 10.10 12.49
C MET A 35 -0.93 9.26 11.75
N ILE A 36 -0.34 9.79 10.69
CA ILE A 36 0.77 9.12 9.98
C ILE A 36 1.99 9.00 10.90
N SER A 37 2.31 10.09 11.60
CA SER A 37 3.39 10.11 12.57
C SER A 37 3.22 9.04 13.66
N GLN A 38 2.02 8.93 14.22
CA GLN A 38 1.71 7.93 15.24
C GLN A 38 1.78 6.51 14.68
N ALA A 39 1.19 6.27 13.49
CA ALA A 39 1.23 4.95 12.86
C ALA A 39 2.67 4.47 12.58
N TYR A 40 3.57 5.41 12.23
CA TYR A 40 5.00 5.08 12.07
C TYR A 40 5.64 4.72 13.40
N ASP A 41 5.35 5.47 14.47
CA ASP A 41 5.90 5.19 15.81
C ASP A 41 5.40 3.84 16.34
N ASP A 42 4.12 3.53 16.17
CA ASP A 42 3.52 2.25 16.56
C ASP A 42 4.17 1.08 15.79
N LEU A 43 4.39 1.25 14.50
CA LEU A 43 5.08 0.23 13.69
C LEU A 43 6.52 0.02 14.17
N ARG A 44 7.24 1.11 14.45
CA ARG A 44 8.62 1.04 14.96
C ARG A 44 8.69 0.41 16.34
N ALA A 45 7.74 0.68 17.21
CA ALA A 45 7.66 0.07 18.53
C ALA A 45 7.39 -1.45 18.45
N GLY A 46 6.52 -1.87 17.53
CA GLY A 46 6.23 -3.30 17.31
C GLY A 46 7.40 -4.06 16.67
N PHE A 47 8.18 -3.41 15.80
CA PHE A 47 9.28 -4.03 15.04
C PHE A 47 10.60 -3.28 15.24
N GLU A 48 11.07 -3.18 16.48
CA GLU A 48 12.29 -2.41 16.83
C GLU A 48 13.54 -2.85 16.06
N PHE A 49 13.66 -4.13 15.75
CA PHE A 49 14.79 -4.73 15.01
C PHE A 49 14.69 -4.52 13.48
N ALA A 50 13.53 -4.14 12.94
CA ALA A 50 13.34 -4.00 11.51
C ALA A 50 13.60 -2.57 11.02
N LYS A 51 14.08 -2.44 9.79
CA LYS A 51 14.14 -1.17 9.07
C LYS A 51 12.86 -0.95 8.29
N VAL A 52 12.28 0.24 8.42
CA VAL A 52 11.08 0.62 7.66
C VAL A 52 11.50 1.32 6.37
N TYR A 53 11.06 0.77 5.25
CA TYR A 53 11.17 1.35 3.92
C TYR A 53 9.77 1.74 3.45
N TYR A 54 9.40 2.99 3.61
CA TYR A 54 8.07 3.44 3.18
C TYR A 54 7.85 3.20 1.68
N ALA A 55 6.77 2.48 1.33
CA ALA A 55 6.40 2.25 -0.05
C ALA A 55 5.75 3.50 -0.65
N VAL A 56 6.55 4.31 -1.37
CA VAL A 56 6.17 5.64 -1.89
C VAL A 56 4.92 5.59 -2.76
N LYS A 57 4.70 4.50 -3.49
CA LYS A 57 3.51 4.27 -4.32
C LYS A 57 2.17 4.42 -3.58
N ALA A 58 2.15 4.21 -2.26
CA ALA A 58 0.91 4.32 -1.49
C ALA A 58 0.39 5.76 -1.45
N ASN A 59 1.27 6.72 -1.24
CA ASN A 59 1.00 8.15 -1.40
C ASN A 59 2.32 8.91 -1.58
N PRO A 60 2.62 9.42 -2.78
CA PRO A 60 3.90 10.06 -3.11
C PRO A 60 3.97 11.55 -2.76
N ALA A 61 3.13 12.04 -1.86
CA ALA A 61 3.12 13.45 -1.47
C ALA A 61 4.42 13.84 -0.74
N VAL A 62 4.89 15.05 -1.02
CA VAL A 62 6.14 15.54 -0.44
C VAL A 62 6.02 15.76 1.07
N GLU A 63 4.85 16.11 1.55
CA GLU A 63 4.54 16.30 2.97
C GLU A 63 4.71 14.97 3.76
N ILE A 64 4.32 13.85 3.14
CA ILE A 64 4.48 12.52 3.74
C ILE A 64 5.94 12.07 3.68
N ILE A 65 6.62 12.32 2.55
CA ILE A 65 8.04 11.99 2.40
C ILE A 65 8.88 12.74 3.43
N ASP A 66 8.64 14.05 3.60
CA ASP A 66 9.35 14.88 4.58
C ASP A 66 9.11 14.39 6.00
N LEU A 67 7.85 14.15 6.37
CA LEU A 67 7.48 13.64 7.69
C LEU A 67 8.18 12.30 7.99
N LEU A 68 8.09 11.34 7.09
CA LEU A 68 8.67 10.02 7.30
C LEU A 68 10.20 10.03 7.28
N LYS A 69 10.82 10.90 6.45
CA LYS A 69 12.26 11.15 6.48
C LYS A 69 12.70 11.69 7.85
N GLU A 70 12.00 12.67 8.40
CA GLU A 70 12.29 13.24 9.74
C GLU A 70 12.18 12.18 10.83
N LYS A 71 11.29 11.21 10.67
CA LYS A 71 11.15 10.05 11.57
C LYS A 71 12.19 8.94 11.34
N GLY A 72 13.08 9.11 10.37
CA GLY A 72 14.16 8.15 10.08
C GLY A 72 13.76 6.98 9.19
N SER A 73 12.65 7.07 8.46
CA SER A 73 12.27 6.07 7.46
C SER A 73 13.25 6.02 6.30
N SER A 74 13.45 4.83 5.76
CA SER A 74 13.96 4.58 4.43
C SER A 74 12.79 4.49 3.43
N PHE A 75 13.08 4.30 2.12
CA PHE A 75 12.06 4.40 1.08
C PHE A 75 12.18 3.26 0.06
N ASP A 76 11.09 2.54 -0.18
CA ASP A 76 10.93 1.63 -1.29
C ASP A 76 10.38 2.39 -2.50
N ILE A 77 11.10 2.33 -3.62
CA ILE A 77 10.87 3.16 -4.80
C ILE A 77 10.71 2.27 -6.04
N ALA A 78 9.72 2.61 -6.88
CA ALA A 78 9.36 1.82 -8.05
C ALA A 78 9.77 2.45 -9.39
N SER A 79 10.21 3.72 -9.42
CA SER A 79 10.51 4.45 -10.67
C SER A 79 11.51 5.59 -10.45
N ILE A 80 12.11 6.07 -11.57
CA ILE A 80 12.98 7.26 -11.54
C ILE A 80 12.25 8.52 -11.06
N TYR A 81 10.94 8.60 -11.29
CA TYR A 81 10.12 9.75 -10.87
C TYR A 81 9.96 9.82 -9.34
N GLU A 82 9.76 8.65 -8.71
CA GLU A 82 9.77 8.55 -7.24
C GLU A 82 11.18 8.79 -6.68
N LEU A 83 12.23 8.27 -7.35
CA LEU A 83 13.62 8.50 -6.96
C LEU A 83 13.93 9.99 -6.92
N ASP A 84 13.67 10.71 -7.99
CA ASP A 84 13.95 12.14 -8.08
C ASP A 84 13.17 12.93 -7.02
N LYS A 85 11.91 12.55 -6.79
CA LYS A 85 11.09 13.16 -5.76
C LYS A 85 11.69 12.96 -4.36
N VAL A 86 12.08 11.75 -4.01
CA VAL A 86 12.64 11.42 -2.68
C VAL A 86 14.02 12.05 -2.50
N LEU A 87 14.90 12.00 -3.51
CA LEU A 87 16.22 12.65 -3.47
C LEU A 87 16.10 14.17 -3.35
N SER A 88 15.13 14.79 -4.01
CA SER A 88 14.89 16.24 -3.91
C SER A 88 14.51 16.70 -2.49
N ARG A 89 14.03 15.75 -1.66
CA ARG A 89 13.75 15.99 -0.23
C ARG A 89 14.96 15.72 0.67
N GLY A 90 16.13 15.39 0.07
CA GLY A 90 17.38 15.20 0.80
C GLY A 90 17.45 13.84 1.52
N VAL A 91 16.74 12.83 1.04
CA VAL A 91 16.93 11.44 1.49
C VAL A 91 18.23 10.91 0.93
N SER A 92 19.03 10.22 1.77
CA SER A 92 20.29 9.64 1.33
C SER A 92 20.07 8.39 0.46
N PRO A 93 20.85 8.18 -0.61
CA PRO A 93 20.72 7.02 -1.50
C PRO A 93 20.86 5.65 -0.81
N ASP A 94 21.56 5.57 0.31
CA ASP A 94 21.68 4.34 1.12
C ASP A 94 20.41 3.99 1.91
N GLN A 95 19.47 4.94 2.02
CA GLN A 95 18.13 4.72 2.57
C GLN A 95 17.10 4.35 1.48
N ILE A 96 17.55 4.01 0.27
CA ILE A 96 16.65 3.75 -0.87
C ILE A 96 16.85 2.33 -1.39
N SER A 97 15.73 1.64 -1.62
CA SER A 97 15.64 0.37 -2.34
C SER A 97 14.92 0.56 -3.66
N TYR A 98 15.45 0.00 -4.76
CA TYR A 98 14.71 -0.12 -6.01
C TYR A 98 13.91 -1.43 -5.99
N GLY A 99 12.72 -1.39 -5.38
CA GLY A 99 11.89 -2.57 -5.08
C GLY A 99 11.07 -3.09 -6.25
N ASN A 100 11.03 -2.40 -7.40
CA ASN A 100 10.33 -2.90 -8.59
C ASN A 100 11.19 -3.91 -9.34
N THR A 101 10.68 -5.13 -9.57
CA THR A 101 11.38 -6.17 -10.34
C THR A 101 11.32 -5.92 -11.85
N ILE A 102 10.49 -4.99 -12.33
CA ILE A 102 10.37 -4.63 -13.74
C ILE A 102 11.02 -3.28 -13.96
N LYS A 103 12.21 -3.26 -14.60
CA LYS A 103 13.04 -2.07 -14.74
C LYS A 103 13.62 -1.94 -16.14
N LYS A 104 13.70 -0.72 -16.66
CA LYS A 104 14.48 -0.44 -17.87
C LYS A 104 15.98 -0.38 -17.51
N SER A 105 16.84 -0.91 -18.36
CA SER A 105 18.28 -0.88 -18.12
C SER A 105 18.83 0.55 -17.93
N LYS A 106 18.28 1.55 -18.62
CA LYS A 106 18.64 2.96 -18.42
C LYS A 106 18.26 3.48 -17.03
N ASP A 107 17.12 3.01 -16.50
CA ASP A 107 16.63 3.42 -15.17
C ASP A 107 17.49 2.79 -14.06
N ILE A 108 17.91 1.51 -14.23
CA ILE A 108 18.86 0.86 -13.32
C ILE A 108 20.16 1.67 -13.25
N ARG A 109 20.69 2.08 -14.40
CA ARG A 109 21.90 2.92 -14.47
C ARG A 109 21.69 4.25 -13.76
N TYR A 110 20.56 4.90 -13.99
CA TYR A 110 20.23 6.16 -13.33
C TYR A 110 20.21 6.04 -11.81
N PHE A 111 19.57 4.99 -11.27
CA PHE A 111 19.60 4.72 -9.83
C PHE A 111 21.02 4.52 -9.31
N PHE A 112 21.85 3.75 -10.05
CA PHE A 112 23.23 3.51 -9.69
C PHE A 112 24.08 4.79 -9.69
N GLU A 113 23.92 5.65 -10.68
CA GLU A 113 24.58 6.96 -10.77
C GLU A 113 24.17 7.90 -9.63
N LYS A 114 22.92 7.78 -9.16
CA LYS A 114 22.41 8.51 -7.99
C LYS A 114 22.87 7.93 -6.65
N GLY A 115 23.60 6.82 -6.65
CA GLY A 115 24.15 6.23 -5.43
C GLY A 115 23.36 5.09 -4.82
N VAL A 116 22.20 4.71 -5.37
CA VAL A 116 21.42 3.57 -4.89
C VAL A 116 22.17 2.25 -5.17
N ARG A 117 22.18 1.34 -4.20
CA ARG A 117 22.94 0.08 -4.26
C ARG A 117 22.14 -1.15 -3.85
N LEU A 118 20.85 -1.03 -3.62
CA LEU A 118 19.96 -2.11 -3.20
C LEU A 118 18.84 -2.30 -4.23
N TYR A 119 18.76 -3.48 -4.87
CA TYR A 119 17.87 -3.76 -6.00
C TYR A 119 17.09 -5.06 -5.80
N ALA A 120 15.79 -5.03 -6.03
CA ALA A 120 14.95 -6.21 -6.16
C ALA A 120 15.10 -6.84 -7.56
N THR A 121 15.02 -8.16 -7.63
CA THR A 121 14.90 -8.89 -8.90
C THR A 121 14.09 -10.17 -8.72
N ASP A 122 13.57 -10.75 -9.81
CA ASP A 122 12.88 -12.04 -9.82
C ASP A 122 13.09 -12.81 -11.15
N SER A 123 14.05 -12.37 -11.95
CA SER A 123 14.33 -12.98 -13.26
C SER A 123 15.76 -12.82 -13.69
N GLU A 124 16.28 -13.80 -14.46
CA GLU A 124 17.64 -13.79 -14.99
C GLU A 124 17.90 -12.58 -15.88
N ALA A 125 16.96 -12.23 -16.75
CA ALA A 125 17.11 -11.10 -17.67
C ALA A 125 17.30 -9.77 -16.92
N ASP A 126 16.50 -9.53 -15.87
CA ASP A 126 16.65 -8.34 -15.05
C ASP A 126 17.94 -8.36 -14.23
N LEU A 127 18.31 -9.51 -13.67
CA LEU A 127 19.55 -9.66 -12.92
C LEU A 127 20.80 -9.34 -13.79
N ARG A 128 20.83 -9.81 -15.04
CA ARG A 128 21.88 -9.47 -16.00
C ARG A 128 21.90 -7.98 -16.36
N ASN A 129 20.73 -7.35 -16.45
CA ASN A 129 20.63 -5.90 -16.63
C ASN A 129 21.19 -5.14 -15.41
N ILE A 130 20.91 -5.60 -14.20
CA ILE A 130 21.46 -5.02 -12.97
C ILE A 130 23.00 -5.16 -12.98
N ALA A 131 23.53 -6.35 -13.26
CA ALA A 131 24.98 -6.56 -13.30
C ALA A 131 25.69 -5.64 -14.30
N LYS A 132 25.09 -5.40 -15.46
CA LYS A 132 25.63 -4.51 -16.50
C LYS A 132 25.50 -3.03 -16.15
N ALA A 133 24.39 -2.60 -15.56
CA ALA A 133 24.06 -1.20 -15.37
C ALA A 133 24.40 -0.67 -13.97
N ALA A 134 24.50 -1.57 -12.98
CA ALA A 134 24.77 -1.28 -11.57
C ALA A 134 25.74 -2.29 -10.95
N PRO A 135 26.99 -2.43 -11.48
CA PRO A 135 27.93 -3.46 -11.05
C PRO A 135 28.25 -3.37 -9.56
N GLY A 136 28.44 -4.53 -8.90
CA GLY A 136 28.76 -4.63 -7.48
C GLY A 136 27.62 -4.28 -6.53
N SER A 137 26.42 -4.04 -7.05
CA SER A 137 25.25 -3.72 -6.21
C SER A 137 24.74 -4.94 -5.45
N LYS A 138 24.08 -4.66 -4.32
CA LYS A 138 23.34 -5.66 -3.54
C LYS A 138 22.06 -6.01 -4.24
N VAL A 139 21.74 -7.30 -4.34
CA VAL A 139 20.49 -7.78 -4.90
C VAL A 139 19.77 -8.69 -3.91
N TYR A 140 18.47 -8.53 -3.84
CA TYR A 140 17.57 -9.47 -3.17
C TYR A 140 16.56 -10.01 -4.17
N VAL A 141 16.26 -11.30 -4.05
CA VAL A 141 15.35 -11.97 -4.97
C VAL A 141 13.97 -12.05 -4.35
N ARG A 142 12.95 -11.65 -5.11
CA ARG A 142 11.56 -11.74 -4.71
C ARG A 142 11.01 -13.13 -5.02
N ILE A 143 10.47 -13.80 -3.99
CA ILE A 143 9.83 -15.10 -4.12
C ILE A 143 8.31 -15.00 -4.15
N LEU A 144 7.67 -16.01 -4.75
CA LEU A 144 6.22 -16.20 -4.71
C LEU A 144 5.75 -16.67 -3.33
N THR A 145 4.65 -16.10 -2.89
CA THR A 145 3.93 -16.52 -1.67
C THR A 145 2.53 -17.01 -2.00
N GLU A 146 1.97 -17.86 -1.15
CA GLU A 146 0.64 -18.46 -1.33
C GLU A 146 -0.50 -17.59 -0.78
N GLY A 147 -0.19 -16.47 -0.12
CA GLY A 147 -1.15 -15.59 0.56
C GLY A 147 -2.10 -14.80 -0.32
N SER A 148 -2.09 -15.02 -1.63
CA SER A 148 -2.91 -14.24 -2.57
C SER A 148 -4.42 -14.50 -2.43
N THR A 149 -4.82 -15.60 -1.82
CA THR A 149 -6.24 -15.97 -1.66
C THR A 149 -6.91 -15.34 -0.44
N THR A 150 -6.13 -14.85 0.52
CA THR A 150 -6.61 -14.25 1.78
C THR A 150 -6.42 -12.74 1.86
N ALA A 151 -5.66 -12.15 0.94
CA ALA A 151 -5.51 -10.72 0.81
C ALA A 151 -6.67 -10.11 0.02
N ASP A 152 -7.20 -8.96 0.47
CA ASP A 152 -8.27 -8.27 -0.26
C ASP A 152 -7.77 -7.72 -1.62
N TRP A 153 -6.45 -7.42 -1.73
CA TRP A 153 -5.80 -7.01 -2.97
C TRP A 153 -4.57 -7.89 -3.26
N PRO A 154 -4.74 -9.03 -3.96
CA PRO A 154 -3.67 -9.99 -4.20
C PRO A 154 -2.64 -9.49 -5.22
N LEU A 155 -1.34 -9.67 -4.93
CA LEU A 155 -0.23 -9.20 -5.76
C LEU A 155 0.61 -10.33 -6.39
N SER A 156 0.27 -11.59 -6.17
CA SER A 156 1.17 -12.74 -6.40
C SER A 156 1.36 -13.19 -7.85
N ARG A 157 0.48 -12.82 -8.78
CA ARG A 157 0.53 -13.39 -10.15
C ARG A 157 1.56 -12.75 -11.07
N LYS A 158 1.95 -11.50 -10.81
CA LYS A 158 2.80 -10.69 -11.68
C LYS A 158 4.27 -10.70 -11.26
N PHE A 159 4.55 -10.92 -9.98
CA PHE A 159 5.86 -10.72 -9.36
C PHE A 159 6.32 -11.96 -8.62
N GLY A 160 7.65 -12.13 -8.57
CA GLY A 160 8.30 -13.18 -7.80
C GLY A 160 8.57 -14.44 -8.63
N CYS A 161 9.53 -15.24 -8.16
CA CYS A 161 9.87 -16.53 -8.74
C CYS A 161 9.75 -17.65 -7.70
N GLN A 162 9.82 -18.90 -8.14
CA GLN A 162 9.83 -20.06 -7.26
C GLN A 162 11.16 -20.17 -6.50
N THR A 163 11.18 -20.96 -5.44
CA THR A 163 12.31 -21.10 -4.53
C THR A 163 13.59 -21.61 -5.22
N ASP A 164 13.47 -22.58 -6.13
CA ASP A 164 14.57 -23.11 -6.93
C ASP A 164 15.20 -22.02 -7.81
N MET A 165 14.36 -21.32 -8.57
CA MET A 165 14.80 -20.17 -9.38
C MET A 165 15.44 -19.08 -8.53
N ALA A 166 14.93 -18.81 -7.32
CA ALA A 166 15.51 -17.80 -6.45
C ALA A 166 16.95 -18.16 -6.03
N MET A 167 17.22 -19.44 -5.74
CA MET A 167 18.58 -19.93 -5.45
C MET A 167 19.48 -19.78 -6.66
N ASP A 168 19.04 -20.23 -7.85
CA ASP A 168 19.80 -20.09 -9.09
C ASP A 168 20.14 -18.63 -9.40
N LEU A 169 19.21 -17.69 -9.17
CA LEU A 169 19.44 -16.26 -9.37
C LEU A 169 20.46 -15.68 -8.38
N LEU A 170 20.50 -16.15 -7.14
CA LEU A 170 21.49 -15.69 -6.16
C LEU A 170 22.89 -16.24 -6.44
N ILE A 171 22.97 -17.48 -6.91
CA ILE A 171 24.23 -18.08 -7.42
C ILE A 171 24.73 -17.28 -8.63
N LEU A 172 23.84 -17.03 -9.60
CA LEU A 172 24.16 -16.24 -10.78
C LEU A 172 24.56 -14.80 -10.41
N ALA A 173 23.94 -14.19 -9.40
CA ALA A 173 24.31 -12.87 -8.91
C ALA A 173 25.77 -12.81 -8.46
N ARG A 174 26.22 -13.81 -7.67
CA ARG A 174 27.61 -13.96 -7.27
C ARG A 174 28.52 -14.05 -8.49
N ASP A 175 28.18 -14.91 -9.46
CA ASP A 175 28.98 -15.19 -10.64
C ASP A 175 29.07 -13.98 -11.59
N LEU A 176 28.07 -13.10 -11.57
CA LEU A 176 28.07 -11.82 -12.29
C LEU A 176 28.73 -10.66 -11.53
N GLY A 177 29.32 -10.91 -10.35
CA GLY A 177 29.99 -9.89 -9.54
C GLY A 177 29.05 -8.93 -8.81
N LEU A 178 27.78 -9.29 -8.65
CA LEU A 178 26.84 -8.66 -7.75
C LEU A 178 26.98 -9.23 -6.34
N VAL A 179 26.35 -8.60 -5.37
CA VAL A 179 26.30 -9.09 -3.99
C VAL A 179 24.95 -9.77 -3.76
N PRO A 180 24.88 -11.13 -3.69
CA PRO A 180 23.69 -11.84 -3.27
C PRO A 180 23.40 -11.47 -1.82
N TYR A 181 22.35 -10.65 -1.60
CA TYR A 181 22.18 -10.00 -0.31
C TYR A 181 21.02 -10.56 0.49
N GLY A 182 19.94 -10.97 -0.17
CA GLY A 182 18.79 -11.50 0.55
C GLY A 182 17.63 -11.98 -0.30
N ILE A 183 16.54 -12.23 0.40
CA ILE A 183 15.26 -12.65 -0.16
C ILE A 183 14.20 -11.63 0.22
N SER A 184 13.26 -11.40 -0.70
CA SER A 184 12.03 -10.67 -0.39
C SER A 184 10.78 -11.47 -0.74
N PHE A 185 9.70 -11.13 -0.06
CA PHE A 185 8.36 -11.62 -0.39
C PHE A 185 7.32 -10.53 -0.11
N HIS A 186 6.12 -10.73 -0.61
CA HIS A 186 4.98 -9.87 -0.31
C HIS A 186 3.72 -10.72 -0.21
N VAL A 187 3.07 -10.71 0.94
CA VAL A 187 1.94 -11.59 1.27
C VAL A 187 0.59 -11.16 0.64
N GLY A 188 0.59 -10.11 -0.15
CA GLY A 188 -0.61 -9.46 -0.69
C GLY A 188 -1.00 -8.22 0.10
N SER A 189 -1.63 -7.24 -0.55
CA SER A 189 -2.04 -5.99 0.12
C SER A 189 -3.33 -6.20 0.89
N GLN A 190 -3.50 -5.57 2.03
CA GLN A 190 -4.61 -5.77 2.95
C GLN A 190 -4.71 -7.25 3.38
N GLN A 191 -3.60 -7.79 3.87
CA GLN A 191 -3.54 -9.17 4.32
C GLN A 191 -4.02 -9.30 5.77
N ARG A 192 -5.12 -10.03 5.96
CA ARG A 192 -5.73 -10.22 7.29
C ARG A 192 -5.36 -11.55 7.95
N ASP A 193 -4.81 -12.47 7.20
CA ASP A 193 -4.33 -13.76 7.69
C ASP A 193 -2.83 -13.68 8.02
N ILE A 194 -2.51 -13.64 9.32
CA ILE A 194 -1.13 -13.50 9.79
C ILE A 194 -0.30 -14.75 9.49
N SER A 195 -0.91 -15.92 9.41
CA SER A 195 -0.21 -17.18 9.15
C SER A 195 0.52 -17.24 7.80
N VAL A 196 0.17 -16.35 6.87
CA VAL A 196 0.84 -16.26 5.57
C VAL A 196 2.30 -15.81 5.69
N TRP A 197 2.62 -14.99 6.70
CA TRP A 197 4.02 -14.63 6.98
C TRP A 197 4.83 -15.83 7.47
N ASP A 198 4.26 -16.71 8.29
CA ASP A 198 4.88 -17.96 8.75
C ASP A 198 5.35 -18.82 7.58
N ALA A 199 4.44 -19.16 6.68
CA ALA A 199 4.76 -19.96 5.49
C ALA A 199 5.83 -19.30 4.59
N ALA A 200 5.84 -17.97 4.48
CA ALA A 200 6.83 -17.24 3.70
C ALA A 200 8.21 -17.24 4.39
N ILE A 201 8.26 -17.03 5.71
CA ILE A 201 9.49 -17.04 6.52
C ILE A 201 10.14 -18.42 6.46
N ALA A 202 9.36 -19.49 6.61
CA ALA A 202 9.85 -20.86 6.50
C ALA A 202 10.50 -21.16 5.12
N LYS A 203 9.90 -20.69 4.02
CA LYS A 203 10.51 -20.78 2.67
C LYS A 203 11.84 -20.04 2.60
N VAL A 204 11.90 -18.83 3.16
CA VAL A 204 13.15 -18.03 3.22
C VAL A 204 14.23 -18.76 4.00
N LYS A 205 13.87 -19.38 5.14
CA LYS A 205 14.81 -20.17 5.95
C LYS A 205 15.48 -21.27 5.13
N VAL A 206 14.70 -22.05 4.39
CA VAL A 206 15.23 -23.11 3.51
C VAL A 206 16.24 -22.56 2.49
N ILE A 207 15.95 -21.41 1.86
CA ILE A 207 16.87 -20.78 0.90
C ILE A 207 18.16 -20.36 1.59
N PHE A 208 18.10 -19.74 2.76
CA PHE A 208 19.27 -19.30 3.52
C PHE A 208 20.19 -20.48 3.87
N GLU A 209 19.62 -21.58 4.38
CA GLU A 209 20.36 -22.76 4.77
C GLU A 209 21.03 -23.43 3.56
N ARG A 210 20.26 -23.71 2.50
CA ARG A 210 20.78 -24.40 1.32
C ARG A 210 21.91 -23.62 0.65
N LEU A 211 21.73 -22.34 0.38
CA LEU A 211 22.76 -21.50 -0.22
C LEU A 211 24.02 -21.40 0.64
N LYS A 212 23.86 -21.39 1.97
CA LYS A 212 25.00 -21.41 2.88
C LYS A 212 25.76 -22.74 2.81
N GLU A 213 25.04 -23.87 2.85
CA GLU A 213 25.63 -25.21 2.92
C GLU A 213 26.17 -25.70 1.57
N GLU A 214 25.42 -25.47 0.49
CA GLU A 214 25.75 -26.00 -0.83
C GLU A 214 26.68 -25.07 -1.63
N ASP A 215 26.53 -23.72 -1.49
CA ASP A 215 27.20 -22.72 -2.34
C ASP A 215 28.11 -21.76 -1.57
N GLY A 216 28.12 -21.81 -0.26
CA GLY A 216 28.88 -20.89 0.59
C GLY A 216 28.36 -19.43 0.53
N ILE A 217 27.12 -19.22 0.10
CA ILE A 217 26.50 -17.90 0.02
C ILE A 217 25.78 -17.58 1.33
N HIS A 218 26.25 -16.55 2.02
CA HIS A 218 25.69 -16.08 3.29
C HIS A 218 24.77 -14.88 3.06
N LEU A 219 23.48 -15.13 2.95
CA LEU A 219 22.48 -14.06 2.85
C LEU A 219 22.36 -13.30 4.17
N LYS A 220 22.02 -12.00 4.06
CA LYS A 220 21.99 -11.08 5.21
C LYS A 220 20.63 -10.43 5.42
N LEU A 221 19.74 -10.45 4.42
CA LEU A 221 18.52 -9.67 4.40
C LEU A 221 17.29 -10.54 4.18
N ILE A 222 16.27 -10.32 5.00
CA ILE A 222 14.89 -10.69 4.72
C ILE A 222 14.08 -9.41 4.54
N ASN A 223 13.58 -9.17 3.34
CA ASN A 223 12.61 -8.11 3.09
C ASN A 223 11.21 -8.71 3.06
N MET A 224 10.43 -8.50 4.12
CA MET A 224 9.10 -9.07 4.28
C MET A 224 8.01 -8.31 3.48
N GLY A 225 8.42 -7.28 2.73
CA GLY A 225 7.50 -6.46 1.96
C GLY A 225 6.52 -5.68 2.84
N GLY A 226 5.37 -5.40 2.24
CA GLY A 226 4.23 -4.78 2.92
C GLY A 226 3.13 -5.81 3.22
N GLY A 227 1.89 -5.40 3.01
CA GLY A 227 0.72 -6.25 3.22
C GLY A 227 0.00 -5.96 4.52
N PHE A 228 0.62 -5.28 5.47
CA PHE A 228 -0.02 -4.87 6.73
C PHE A 228 -1.30 -4.09 6.44
N PRO A 229 -2.42 -4.50 7.05
CA PRO A 229 -3.72 -3.96 6.70
C PRO A 229 -4.00 -2.61 7.38
N ALA A 230 -4.96 -1.90 6.80
CA ALA A 230 -5.65 -0.76 7.40
C ALA A 230 -7.06 -1.16 7.84
N ASN A 231 -7.70 -0.32 8.64
CA ASN A 231 -9.07 -0.53 9.08
C ASN A 231 -10.07 -0.01 8.03
N TYR A 232 -10.79 -0.95 7.43
CA TYR A 232 -11.94 -0.70 6.56
C TYR A 232 -13.22 -1.25 7.22
N ILE A 233 -14.28 -1.49 6.44
CA ILE A 233 -15.51 -2.12 6.97
C ILE A 233 -15.18 -3.44 7.66
N THR A 234 -14.37 -4.29 7.02
CA THR A 234 -13.87 -5.50 7.65
C THR A 234 -12.70 -5.15 8.56
N ARG A 235 -12.86 -5.40 9.85
CA ARG A 235 -11.83 -5.14 10.86
C ARG A 235 -10.65 -6.08 10.71
N THR A 236 -9.49 -5.63 11.16
CA THR A 236 -8.24 -6.39 11.21
C THR A 236 -7.78 -6.54 12.66
N ASN A 237 -6.84 -7.44 12.90
CA ASN A 237 -6.10 -7.47 14.15
C ASN A 237 -5.31 -6.17 14.35
N SER A 238 -4.90 -5.89 15.58
CA SER A 238 -4.02 -4.77 15.88
C SER A 238 -2.63 -4.98 15.29
N LEU A 239 -1.91 -3.90 15.01
CA LEU A 239 -0.52 -3.98 14.54
C LEU A 239 0.37 -4.70 15.56
N GLU A 240 0.10 -4.53 16.85
CA GLU A 240 0.78 -5.25 17.94
C GLU A 240 0.65 -6.77 17.77
N THR A 241 -0.58 -7.28 17.51
CA THR A 241 -0.82 -8.72 17.25
C THR A 241 -0.01 -9.20 16.02
N TYR A 242 0.04 -8.41 14.94
CA TYR A 242 0.89 -8.73 13.79
C TYR A 242 2.36 -8.80 14.17
N ALA A 243 2.84 -7.84 14.95
CA ALA A 243 4.24 -7.80 15.36
C ALA A 243 4.61 -8.99 16.25
N GLU A 244 3.81 -9.29 17.28
CA GLU A 244 4.03 -10.40 18.19
C GLU A 244 4.12 -11.74 17.44
N GLU A 245 3.16 -12.01 16.55
CA GLU A 245 3.12 -13.29 15.81
C GLU A 245 4.27 -13.38 14.79
N ILE A 246 4.56 -12.33 14.03
CA ILE A 246 5.66 -12.34 13.06
C ILE A 246 7.03 -12.47 13.75
N ILE A 247 7.22 -11.83 14.89
CA ILE A 247 8.44 -12.01 15.69
C ILE A 247 8.58 -13.44 16.17
N ARG A 248 7.47 -14.06 16.60
CA ARG A 248 7.45 -15.46 17.00
C ARG A 248 7.90 -16.37 15.85
N PHE A 249 7.33 -16.22 14.64
CA PHE A 249 7.72 -16.99 13.45
C PHE A 249 9.20 -16.80 13.09
N LEU A 250 9.69 -15.55 13.12
CA LEU A 250 11.12 -15.27 12.85
C LEU A 250 12.03 -15.96 13.86
N LYS A 251 11.67 -15.96 15.15
CA LYS A 251 12.47 -16.62 16.19
C LYS A 251 12.40 -18.14 16.12
N GLU A 252 11.25 -18.70 15.75
CA GLU A 252 11.10 -20.16 15.56
C GLU A 252 12.04 -20.66 14.45
N ASP A 253 12.18 -19.91 13.35
CA ASP A 253 13.00 -20.33 12.21
C ASP A 253 14.46 -19.88 12.30
N PHE A 254 14.75 -18.66 12.77
CA PHE A 254 16.10 -18.08 12.76
C PHE A 254 16.75 -17.98 14.14
N GLY A 255 16.03 -18.28 15.23
CA GLY A 255 16.52 -18.11 16.59
C GLY A 255 16.66 -16.64 16.99
N ASP A 256 17.63 -16.35 17.88
CA ASP A 256 17.86 -14.96 18.35
C ASP A 256 18.79 -14.15 17.46
N ASP A 257 19.57 -14.79 16.57
CA ASP A 257 20.47 -14.12 15.61
C ASP A 257 19.75 -13.86 14.28
N LEU A 258 18.83 -12.90 14.30
CA LEU A 258 18.03 -12.55 13.13
C LEU A 258 18.88 -11.86 12.06
N PRO A 259 18.65 -12.16 10.77
CA PRO A 259 19.20 -11.36 9.69
C PRO A 259 18.64 -9.93 9.72
N GLU A 260 19.17 -9.04 8.87
CA GLU A 260 18.57 -7.73 8.67
C GLU A 260 17.12 -7.92 8.18
N ILE A 261 16.17 -7.21 8.81
CA ILE A 261 14.76 -7.25 8.43
C ILE A 261 14.36 -5.90 7.84
N ILE A 262 13.72 -5.95 6.66
CA ILE A 262 13.06 -4.80 6.05
C ILE A 262 11.56 -5.03 6.01
N LEU A 263 10.80 -3.99 6.34
CA LEU A 263 9.37 -3.86 6.12
C LEU A 263 9.11 -2.76 5.08
N GLU A 264 8.17 -3.00 4.17
CA GLU A 264 7.75 -2.03 3.15
C GLU A 264 6.28 -1.60 3.36
N PRO A 265 5.94 -0.99 4.51
CA PRO A 265 4.58 -0.55 4.76
C PRO A 265 4.23 0.61 3.82
N GLY A 266 3.01 0.59 3.32
CA GLY A 266 2.40 1.70 2.59
C GLY A 266 1.03 1.98 3.18
N ARG A 267 0.08 1.08 2.90
CA ARG A 267 -1.31 1.19 3.35
C ARG A 267 -1.45 1.39 4.85
N SER A 268 -0.82 0.56 5.67
CA SER A 268 -0.96 0.60 7.12
C SER A 268 -0.51 1.92 7.76
N LEU A 269 0.43 2.63 7.14
CA LEU A 269 0.89 3.93 7.63
C LEU A 269 -0.05 5.08 7.25
N ILE A 270 -0.66 5.02 6.07
CA ILE A 270 -1.26 6.21 5.45
C ILE A 270 -2.78 6.12 5.35
N ALA A 271 -3.35 4.93 5.11
CA ALA A 271 -4.76 4.80 4.75
C ALA A 271 -5.69 5.38 5.83
N ASN A 272 -5.50 5.00 7.09
CA ASN A 272 -6.38 5.42 8.19
C ASN A 272 -6.28 6.91 8.51
N ALA A 273 -5.26 7.61 8.01
CA ALA A 273 -5.08 9.04 8.23
C ALA A 273 -5.90 9.92 7.26
N GLY A 274 -6.54 9.32 6.24
CA GLY A 274 -7.22 10.06 5.19
C GLY A 274 -8.74 9.94 5.21
N ILE A 275 -9.39 11.03 4.84
CA ILE A 275 -10.83 11.10 4.55
C ILE A 275 -11.00 11.72 3.17
N LEU A 276 -11.61 10.97 2.24
CA LEU A 276 -12.07 11.51 0.97
C LEU A 276 -13.47 12.08 1.17
N VAL A 277 -13.68 13.31 0.72
CA VAL A 277 -14.98 13.99 0.81
C VAL A 277 -15.54 14.17 -0.59
N SER A 278 -16.75 13.68 -0.79
CA SER A 278 -17.49 13.78 -2.05
C SER A 278 -18.88 14.40 -1.82
N GLU A 279 -19.47 14.89 -2.90
CA GLU A 279 -20.84 15.38 -2.91
C GLU A 279 -21.74 14.41 -3.68
N VAL A 280 -22.97 14.26 -3.21
CA VAL A 280 -24.04 13.55 -3.93
C VAL A 280 -24.54 14.44 -5.06
N VAL A 281 -24.30 14.02 -6.31
CA VAL A 281 -24.69 14.79 -7.50
C VAL A 281 -26.05 14.35 -8.06
N LEU A 282 -26.46 13.11 -7.79
CA LEU A 282 -27.76 12.58 -8.23
C LEU A 282 -28.21 11.43 -7.31
N VAL A 283 -29.51 11.39 -7.03
CA VAL A 283 -30.19 10.24 -6.43
C VAL A 283 -31.32 9.82 -7.39
N ALA A 284 -31.34 8.56 -7.79
CA ALA A 284 -32.28 8.08 -8.79
C ALA A 284 -32.77 6.64 -8.54
N ARG A 285 -33.89 6.29 -9.15
CA ARG A 285 -34.34 4.91 -9.37
C ARG A 285 -34.52 4.70 -10.87
N LYS A 286 -34.23 3.50 -11.37
CA LYS A 286 -34.28 3.22 -12.82
C LYS A 286 -35.69 3.07 -13.38
N SER A 287 -36.69 2.83 -12.52
CA SER A 287 -38.10 2.83 -12.87
C SER A 287 -38.96 3.21 -11.65
N ARG A 288 -40.27 3.43 -11.86
CA ARG A 288 -41.20 3.73 -10.76
C ARG A 288 -41.37 2.58 -9.75
N THR A 289 -41.09 1.37 -10.18
CA THR A 289 -41.18 0.15 -9.37
C THR A 289 -39.82 -0.44 -9.00
N ALA A 290 -38.74 0.20 -9.40
CA ALA A 290 -37.41 -0.27 -9.06
C ALA A 290 -37.16 -0.18 -7.55
N VAL A 291 -36.72 -1.27 -6.96
CA VAL A 291 -36.33 -1.33 -5.55
C VAL A 291 -34.98 -0.63 -5.36
N GLU A 292 -34.07 -0.81 -6.30
CA GLU A 292 -32.71 -0.26 -6.19
C GLU A 292 -32.70 1.26 -6.28
N ARG A 293 -32.07 1.87 -5.27
CA ARG A 293 -31.77 3.29 -5.21
C ARG A 293 -30.30 3.51 -5.60
N TRP A 294 -30.07 4.39 -6.55
CA TRP A 294 -28.76 4.78 -7.04
C TRP A 294 -28.34 6.11 -6.45
N VAL A 295 -27.14 6.17 -5.92
CA VAL A 295 -26.49 7.39 -5.43
C VAL A 295 -25.26 7.64 -6.27
N TYR A 296 -25.23 8.76 -6.98
CA TYR A 296 -24.10 9.19 -7.80
C TYR A 296 -23.33 10.29 -7.07
N THR A 297 -22.00 10.14 -7.04
CA THR A 297 -21.10 11.09 -6.39
C THR A 297 -20.21 11.79 -7.41
N ASP A 298 -19.60 12.91 -7.05
CA ASP A 298 -18.62 13.63 -7.85
C ASP A 298 -17.23 12.99 -7.87
N VAL A 299 -17.07 11.83 -7.25
CA VAL A 299 -15.87 10.98 -7.25
C VAL A 299 -16.25 9.55 -7.61
N GLY A 300 -15.35 8.82 -8.28
CA GLY A 300 -15.58 7.44 -8.67
C GLY A 300 -14.29 6.64 -8.77
N LYS A 301 -14.38 5.47 -9.40
CA LYS A 301 -13.23 4.58 -9.62
C LYS A 301 -12.07 5.30 -10.30
N PHE A 302 -12.35 6.11 -11.32
CA PHE A 302 -11.33 6.77 -12.12
C PHE A 302 -10.77 8.03 -11.49
N SER A 303 -11.37 8.54 -10.43
CA SER A 303 -10.95 9.75 -9.74
C SER A 303 -10.46 9.51 -8.30
N GLY A 304 -9.93 8.31 -8.02
CA GLY A 304 -9.27 8.00 -6.75
C GLY A 304 -9.81 6.77 -6.00
N LEU A 305 -10.96 6.20 -6.41
CA LEU A 305 -11.55 5.03 -5.75
C LEU A 305 -11.34 3.73 -6.57
N ILE A 306 -10.20 3.61 -7.26
CA ILE A 306 -9.89 2.44 -8.11
C ILE A 306 -9.89 1.12 -7.33
N GLU A 307 -9.55 1.13 -6.04
CA GLU A 307 -9.56 -0.08 -5.21
C GLU A 307 -10.96 -0.58 -4.86
N THR A 308 -12.02 0.11 -5.32
CA THR A 308 -13.39 -0.43 -5.36
C THR A 308 -13.63 -1.35 -6.56
N MET A 309 -12.64 -1.56 -7.43
CA MET A 309 -12.69 -2.57 -8.49
C MET A 309 -12.98 -3.95 -7.86
N ASP A 310 -13.94 -4.67 -8.46
CA ASP A 310 -14.46 -5.94 -7.94
C ASP A 310 -14.90 -5.86 -6.47
N GLU A 311 -15.20 -4.65 -6.00
CA GLU A 311 -15.56 -4.35 -4.61
C GLU A 311 -14.52 -4.86 -3.59
N ALA A 312 -13.25 -4.85 -3.98
CA ALA A 312 -12.15 -5.40 -3.18
C ALA A 312 -11.99 -4.66 -1.86
N ILE A 313 -11.79 -3.34 -1.90
CA ILE A 313 -11.73 -2.52 -0.69
C ILE A 313 -13.11 -1.89 -0.44
N LYS A 314 -13.64 -2.14 0.76
CA LYS A 314 -14.93 -1.59 1.21
C LYS A 314 -14.67 -0.45 2.18
N PHE A 315 -14.63 0.77 1.63
CA PHE A 315 -14.40 1.98 2.42
C PHE A 315 -15.58 2.26 3.35
N PRO A 316 -15.35 2.60 4.63
CA PRO A 316 -16.42 3.07 5.51
C PRO A 316 -16.93 4.44 5.01
N ILE A 317 -18.23 4.57 4.81
CA ILE A 317 -18.86 5.80 4.31
C ILE A 317 -19.75 6.38 5.40
N TRP A 318 -19.44 7.60 5.81
CA TRP A 318 -20.21 8.34 6.80
C TRP A 318 -20.87 9.58 6.16
N THR A 319 -21.99 10.00 6.70
CA THR A 319 -22.69 11.25 6.34
C THR A 319 -23.32 11.87 7.59
N GLU A 320 -23.54 13.20 7.56
CA GLU A 320 -24.25 13.92 8.62
C GLU A 320 -25.75 13.57 8.68
N LYS A 321 -26.30 13.09 7.58
CA LYS A 321 -27.72 12.69 7.52
C LYS A 321 -28.00 11.51 8.43
N LYS A 322 -29.10 11.57 9.11
CA LYS A 322 -29.60 10.52 10.01
C LYS A 322 -31.02 10.14 9.63
N GLY A 323 -31.44 8.96 9.97
CA GLY A 323 -32.79 8.47 9.72
C GLY A 323 -32.82 7.01 9.29
N GLU A 324 -33.90 6.61 8.72
CA GLU A 324 -34.09 5.28 8.14
C GLU A 324 -33.05 5.05 7.02
N MET A 325 -32.48 3.85 7.01
CA MET A 325 -31.42 3.46 6.07
C MET A 325 -32.03 2.59 4.95
N GLU A 326 -31.60 2.86 3.73
CA GLU A 326 -31.93 2.04 2.56
C GLU A 326 -30.64 1.58 1.87
N GLU A 327 -30.65 0.37 1.36
CA GLU A 327 -29.54 -0.17 0.54
C GLU A 327 -29.47 0.57 -0.80
N VAL A 328 -28.26 0.91 -1.22
CA VAL A 328 -28.03 1.69 -2.43
C VAL A 328 -26.92 1.07 -3.30
N VAL A 329 -26.98 1.38 -4.58
CA VAL A 329 -25.86 1.27 -5.51
C VAL A 329 -25.12 2.61 -5.54
N ILE A 330 -23.79 2.61 -5.44
CA ILE A 330 -22.98 3.84 -5.44
C ILE A 330 -22.14 3.90 -6.72
N ALA A 331 -22.32 4.98 -7.48
CA ALA A 331 -21.66 5.18 -8.77
C ALA A 331 -20.92 6.54 -8.83
N GLY A 332 -19.89 6.61 -9.66
CA GLY A 332 -19.12 7.82 -9.91
C GLY A 332 -19.72 8.71 -11.02
N PRO A 333 -19.05 9.82 -11.34
CA PRO A 333 -19.59 10.86 -12.22
C PRO A 333 -19.26 10.65 -13.69
N THR A 334 -18.41 9.69 -14.06
CA THR A 334 -17.93 9.55 -15.43
C THR A 334 -18.96 8.90 -16.35
N CYS A 335 -18.82 9.09 -17.65
CA CYS A 335 -19.67 8.48 -18.66
C CYS A 335 -19.35 6.99 -18.92
N ASP A 336 -18.44 6.38 -18.15
CA ASP A 336 -18.14 4.97 -18.25
C ASP A 336 -19.02 4.14 -17.32
N SER A 337 -19.68 3.11 -17.88
CA SER A 337 -20.53 2.20 -17.10
C SER A 337 -19.76 1.38 -16.04
N ALA A 338 -18.44 1.28 -16.15
CA ALA A 338 -17.59 0.64 -15.15
C ALA A 338 -17.41 1.50 -13.88
N ASP A 339 -17.82 2.77 -13.90
CA ASP A 339 -17.69 3.69 -12.78
C ASP A 339 -18.77 3.47 -11.70
N ILE A 340 -18.90 2.22 -11.27
CA ILE A 340 -19.75 1.79 -10.16
C ILE A 340 -18.87 1.24 -9.07
N MET A 341 -18.84 1.89 -7.91
CA MET A 341 -17.99 1.48 -6.79
C MET A 341 -18.57 0.27 -6.06
N TYR A 342 -19.87 0.31 -5.76
CA TYR A 342 -20.55 -0.75 -5.01
C TYR A 342 -21.94 -1.02 -5.58
N GLU A 343 -22.13 -2.24 -6.05
CA GLU A 343 -23.40 -2.72 -6.61
C GLU A 343 -23.85 -4.02 -5.95
N ASN A 344 -22.94 -4.98 -5.76
CA ASN A 344 -23.23 -6.25 -5.09
C ASN A 344 -23.15 -6.11 -3.57
N TYR A 345 -22.10 -5.45 -3.08
CA TYR A 345 -22.03 -5.04 -1.68
C TYR A 345 -22.92 -3.82 -1.46
N LYS A 346 -24.07 -4.03 -0.84
CA LYS A 346 -25.06 -2.97 -0.63
C LYS A 346 -24.68 -2.11 0.58
N TYR A 347 -24.46 -0.83 0.32
CA TYR A 347 -24.33 0.17 1.40
C TYR A 347 -25.68 0.65 1.84
N GLY A 348 -25.90 0.72 3.17
CA GLY A 348 -27.05 1.42 3.74
C GLY A 348 -26.73 2.91 3.85
N LEU A 349 -27.50 3.75 3.15
CA LEU A 349 -27.45 5.21 3.28
C LEU A 349 -28.82 5.77 3.67
N PRO A 350 -28.87 6.91 4.40
CA PRO A 350 -30.13 7.49 4.84
C PRO A 350 -31.09 7.78 3.68
N LEU A 351 -32.38 7.49 3.87
CA LEU A 351 -33.42 7.77 2.89
C LEU A 351 -33.54 9.25 2.52
N ASN A 352 -33.24 10.12 3.48
CA ASN A 352 -33.30 11.58 3.30
C ASN A 352 -31.99 12.16 2.70
N LEU A 353 -31.06 11.31 2.24
CA LEU A 353 -29.90 11.77 1.49
C LEU A 353 -30.33 12.37 0.16
N ALA A 354 -29.85 13.58 -0.14
CA ALA A 354 -30.24 14.39 -1.28
C ALA A 354 -29.03 14.95 -2.03
N ILE A 355 -29.27 15.49 -3.21
CA ILE A 355 -28.27 16.23 -4.00
C ILE A 355 -27.70 17.37 -3.14
N GLY A 356 -26.39 17.53 -3.17
CA GLY A 356 -25.63 18.51 -2.38
C GLY A 356 -25.17 18.00 -1.02
N ASP A 357 -25.64 16.83 -0.57
CA ASP A 357 -25.17 16.23 0.68
C ASP A 357 -23.78 15.64 0.52
N ARG A 358 -22.99 15.69 1.60
CA ARG A 358 -21.62 15.16 1.59
C ARG A 358 -21.54 13.74 2.11
N LEU A 359 -20.69 12.96 1.46
CA LEU A 359 -20.23 11.64 1.90
C LEU A 359 -18.75 11.71 2.27
N TYR A 360 -18.42 11.16 3.43
CA TYR A 360 -17.07 11.09 3.98
C TYR A 360 -16.61 9.65 3.92
N TRP A 361 -15.68 9.36 3.02
CA TRP A 361 -15.08 8.04 2.82
C TRP A 361 -13.85 7.94 3.71
N LEU A 362 -13.96 7.14 4.76
CA LEU A 362 -12.92 7.02 5.77
C LEU A 362 -11.82 6.05 5.31
N SER A 363 -10.62 6.18 5.88
CA SER A 363 -9.46 5.33 5.57
C SER A 363 -8.99 5.42 4.11
N THR A 364 -9.03 6.61 3.52
CA THR A 364 -8.71 6.85 2.11
C THR A 364 -7.36 7.55 1.87
N GLY A 365 -6.45 7.53 2.83
CA GLY A 365 -5.14 8.19 2.70
C GLY A 365 -4.17 7.52 1.73
N ALA A 366 -4.34 6.22 1.46
CA ALA A 366 -3.48 5.44 0.58
C ALA A 366 -4.20 5.01 -0.71
N TYR A 367 -3.47 4.94 -1.82
CA TYR A 367 -3.94 4.44 -3.12
C TYR A 367 -5.20 5.12 -3.64
N THR A 368 -5.33 6.42 -3.38
CA THR A 368 -6.41 7.28 -3.88
C THR A 368 -5.88 8.31 -4.85
N THR A 369 -5.21 9.36 -4.38
CA THR A 369 -4.65 10.40 -5.26
C THR A 369 -3.61 9.88 -6.25
N SER A 370 -2.88 8.82 -5.89
CA SER A 370 -1.91 8.16 -6.77
C SER A 370 -2.54 7.26 -7.85
N TYR A 371 -3.84 7.01 -7.76
CA TYR A 371 -4.63 6.21 -8.71
C TYR A 371 -5.72 7.00 -9.43
N SER A 372 -5.59 8.30 -9.52
CA SER A 372 -6.50 9.15 -10.28
C SER A 372 -6.16 9.11 -11.76
N ALA A 373 -7.15 8.92 -12.60
CA ALA A 373 -7.03 9.13 -14.04
C ALA A 373 -6.74 10.63 -14.34
N VAL A 374 -6.06 10.87 -15.45
CA VAL A 374 -5.75 12.23 -15.91
C VAL A 374 -6.72 12.58 -17.02
N GLU A 375 -7.55 13.60 -16.79
CA GLU A 375 -8.45 14.21 -17.78
C GLU A 375 -9.49 13.25 -18.41
N PHE A 376 -9.77 12.12 -17.79
CA PHE A 376 -10.87 11.26 -18.28
C PHE A 376 -12.22 11.99 -18.11
N ASN A 377 -12.95 12.16 -19.19
CA ASN A 377 -14.11 13.07 -19.33
C ASN A 377 -13.82 14.54 -18.92
N GLY A 378 -12.56 14.97 -18.95
CA GLY A 378 -12.14 16.31 -18.54
C GLY A 378 -12.04 16.53 -17.04
N PHE A 379 -12.26 15.50 -16.21
CA PHE A 379 -12.10 15.63 -14.76
C PHE A 379 -10.63 15.78 -14.38
N PRO A 380 -10.30 16.74 -13.49
CA PRO A 380 -8.94 16.90 -12.99
C PRO A 380 -8.56 15.74 -12.05
N PRO A 381 -7.26 15.49 -11.83
CA PRO A 381 -6.80 14.60 -10.77
C PRO A 381 -7.34 15.01 -9.39
N LEU A 382 -7.61 14.03 -8.55
CA LEU A 382 -8.14 14.24 -7.21
C LEU A 382 -7.19 15.09 -6.36
N LYS A 383 -7.70 16.18 -5.80
CA LYS A 383 -6.95 17.07 -4.92
C LYS A 383 -6.71 16.42 -3.55
N SER A 384 -5.61 16.76 -2.92
CA SER A 384 -5.31 16.34 -1.54
C SER A 384 -4.81 17.51 -0.70
N PHE A 385 -5.12 17.47 0.59
CA PHE A 385 -4.70 18.45 1.59
C PHE A 385 -4.12 17.69 2.79
N TYR A 386 -3.07 18.25 3.38
CA TYR A 386 -2.33 17.68 4.51
C TYR A 386 -2.45 18.64 5.69
N VAL A 387 -3.01 18.21 6.80
CA VAL A 387 -3.37 19.03 7.97
C VAL A 387 -2.87 18.45 9.27
#